data_c979cff3af2ce8c0cee74cfd13bff010
#
_entry.id   c979cff3af2ce8c0cee74cfd13bff010
#
_cell.length_a   1.000
_cell.length_b   1.000
_cell.length_c   1.000
_cell.angle_alpha   90.00
_cell.angle_beta   90.00
_cell.angle_gamma   90.00
#
_symmetry.space_group_name_H-M   'P 1'
#
loop_
_entity.id
_entity.type
_entity.pdbx_description
1 polymer ?
#
loop_
_entity_poly.entity_id
_entity_poly.type
_entity_poly.pdbx_seq_one_letter_code
_entity_poly.pdbx_strand_id
1 'polypeptide(L)'
;MIIYTHPACLLHDPGPEHPERPARLEVVLEALRGQHGDADWREAPIVKLGDLRRVHDDALVHEVLEADVTGYRMLDPDTVMCPASRAAALRPAGAGVAAVDAVMNGEDRAVFCAVRPPGHHATRKQAMGFCFFNNVALAAKYALMRHQLQRVAIVDFDVHHGNGTQAIFYNDPRVAYFSSHESGIYPHSGAPYERGVGNVFNALLPPGSGGFRFQNTWADELLPALDDFRPQLLLISAGFDAHMRDPLADLMLETEDFGWLTRQLREVAERHAAG
;
A
#
# COMPACT_ATOMS: atom_id res chain seq x y z
N MET A 1 5.16 3.83 18.88
CA MET A 1 4.62 3.58 17.49
C MET A 1 3.11 3.41 17.60
N ILE A 2 2.37 4.10 16.76
CA ILE A 2 0.91 3.93 16.63
C ILE A 2 0.63 2.78 15.67
N ILE A 3 -0.33 1.91 16.00
CA ILE A 3 -0.78 0.82 15.13
C ILE A 3 -2.30 0.94 14.93
N TYR A 4 -2.73 1.15 13.68
CA TYR A 4 -4.15 1.13 13.32
C TYR A 4 -4.57 -0.27 12.84
N THR A 5 -5.68 -0.75 13.36
CA THR A 5 -6.35 -1.97 12.88
C THR A 5 -7.86 -1.88 13.14
N HIS A 6 -8.66 -2.80 12.59
CA HIS A 6 -10.09 -2.89 12.90
C HIS A 6 -10.63 -4.30 12.66
N PRO A 7 -11.53 -4.83 13.53
CA PRO A 7 -12.11 -6.17 13.37
C PRO A 7 -12.82 -6.40 12.03
N ALA A 8 -13.43 -5.35 11.43
CA ALA A 8 -14.06 -5.46 10.11
C ALA A 8 -13.09 -5.95 9.01
N CYS A 9 -11.78 -5.69 9.16
CA CYS A 9 -10.77 -6.18 8.22
C CYS A 9 -10.66 -7.72 8.23
N LEU A 10 -11.00 -8.38 9.31
CA LEU A 10 -11.02 -9.85 9.43
C LEU A 10 -12.31 -10.48 8.90
N LEU A 11 -13.37 -9.68 8.71
CA LEU A 11 -14.65 -10.18 8.23
C LEU A 11 -14.75 -10.24 6.70
N HIS A 12 -13.85 -9.58 5.99
CA HIS A 12 -13.74 -9.69 4.54
C HIS A 12 -13.13 -11.05 4.19
N ASP A 13 -13.94 -11.95 3.62
CA ASP A 13 -13.54 -13.29 3.22
C ASP A 13 -13.97 -13.53 1.76
N PRO A 14 -13.04 -13.48 0.80
CA PRO A 14 -13.33 -13.68 -0.63
C PRO A 14 -13.51 -15.15 -1.02
N GLY A 15 -13.41 -16.08 -0.06
CA GLY A 15 -13.64 -17.50 -0.27
C GLY A 15 -12.49 -18.39 0.20
N PRO A 16 -12.75 -19.70 0.37
CA PRO A 16 -11.85 -20.61 1.09
C PRO A 16 -10.50 -20.86 0.43
N GLU A 17 -10.42 -20.73 -0.90
CA GLU A 17 -9.20 -20.97 -1.67
C GLU A 17 -8.53 -19.65 -2.13
N HIS A 18 -9.10 -18.51 -1.72
CA HIS A 18 -8.57 -17.22 -2.14
C HIS A 18 -7.27 -16.88 -1.38
N PRO A 19 -6.21 -16.45 -2.07
CA PRO A 19 -4.94 -16.12 -1.41
C PRO A 19 -5.06 -14.94 -0.45
N GLU A 20 -5.86 -13.92 -0.78
CA GLU A 20 -6.19 -12.79 0.10
C GLU A 20 -7.29 -13.21 1.07
N ARG A 21 -6.95 -13.67 2.27
CA ARG A 21 -7.86 -14.25 3.27
C ARG A 21 -7.62 -13.69 4.67
N PRO A 22 -8.61 -13.76 5.58
CA PRO A 22 -8.51 -13.24 6.96
C PRO A 22 -7.26 -13.71 7.72
N ALA A 23 -6.86 -14.97 7.57
CA ALA A 23 -5.70 -15.54 8.24
C ALA A 23 -4.40 -14.76 8.01
N ARG A 24 -4.25 -14.04 6.88
CA ARG A 24 -3.07 -13.19 6.63
C ARG A 24 -2.95 -12.08 7.68
N LEU A 25 -4.05 -11.41 7.99
CA LEU A 25 -4.05 -10.35 9.01
C LEU A 25 -4.03 -10.93 10.43
N GLU A 26 -4.66 -12.07 10.68
CA GLU A 26 -4.66 -12.72 12.00
C GLU A 26 -3.22 -12.98 12.48
N VAL A 27 -2.37 -13.60 11.64
CA VAL A 27 -0.99 -13.89 12.01
C VAL A 27 -0.14 -12.62 12.17
N VAL A 28 -0.40 -11.58 11.37
CA VAL A 28 0.26 -10.27 11.52
C VAL A 28 -0.12 -9.63 12.85
N LEU A 29 -1.40 -9.63 13.21
CA LEU A 29 -1.87 -9.06 14.47
C LEU A 29 -1.35 -9.84 15.69
N GLU A 30 -1.28 -11.16 15.61
CA GLU A 30 -0.69 -12.00 16.65
C GLU A 30 0.79 -11.65 16.86
N ALA A 31 1.57 -11.60 15.79
CA ALA A 31 2.98 -11.26 15.84
C ALA A 31 3.21 -9.84 16.38
N LEU A 32 2.45 -8.86 15.91
CA LEU A 32 2.55 -7.48 16.37
C LEU A 32 2.18 -7.34 17.85
N ARG A 33 1.14 -8.00 18.32
CA ARG A 33 0.74 -7.97 19.74
C ARG A 33 1.77 -8.65 20.63
N GLY A 34 2.39 -9.73 20.15
CA GLY A 34 3.46 -10.41 20.87
C GLY A 34 4.74 -9.58 21.01
N GLN A 35 5.08 -8.78 20.01
CA GLN A 35 6.32 -7.99 19.97
C GLN A 35 6.13 -6.52 20.37
N HIS A 36 4.94 -5.95 20.15
CA HIS A 36 4.60 -4.55 20.34
C HIS A 36 3.28 -4.38 21.10
N GLY A 37 3.05 -5.18 22.13
CA GLY A 37 1.83 -5.13 22.94
C GLY A 37 1.63 -3.79 23.66
N ASP A 38 2.70 -3.07 23.92
CA ASP A 38 2.75 -1.73 24.53
C ASP A 38 2.61 -0.57 23.53
N ALA A 39 2.50 -0.86 22.23
CA ALA A 39 2.26 0.17 21.23
C ALA A 39 0.89 0.84 21.42
N ASP A 40 0.73 2.04 20.88
CA ASP A 40 -0.56 2.75 20.87
C ASP A 40 -1.47 2.12 19.78
N TRP A 41 -2.29 1.17 20.22
CA TRP A 41 -3.24 0.48 19.35
C TRP A 41 -4.52 1.29 19.20
N ARG A 42 -4.86 1.64 17.95
CA ARG A 42 -6.04 2.44 17.62
C ARG A 42 -6.94 1.74 16.63
N GLU A 43 -8.23 1.98 16.73
CA GLU A 43 -9.18 1.53 15.71
C GLU A 43 -9.06 2.37 14.44
N ALA A 44 -8.95 1.70 13.29
CA ALA A 44 -8.96 2.35 11.99
C ALA A 44 -10.34 3.03 11.75
N PRO A 45 -10.41 4.34 11.55
CA PRO A 45 -11.67 5.02 11.31
C PRO A 45 -12.25 4.66 9.92
N ILE A 46 -13.51 4.96 9.72
CA ILE A 46 -14.13 4.92 8.39
C ILE A 46 -13.65 6.14 7.60
N VAL A 47 -13.16 5.92 6.38
CA VAL A 47 -12.81 7.01 5.46
C VAL A 47 -14.06 7.82 5.08
N LYS A 48 -13.91 9.13 4.95
CA LYS A 48 -14.99 9.99 4.47
C LYS A 48 -15.21 9.82 2.97
N LEU A 49 -16.46 9.82 2.54
CA LEU A 49 -16.83 9.68 1.12
C LEU A 49 -16.17 10.76 0.24
N GLY A 50 -16.03 11.97 0.75
CA GLY A 50 -15.35 13.06 0.05
C GLY A 50 -13.86 12.77 -0.20
N ASP A 51 -13.19 12.02 0.67
CA ASP A 51 -11.79 11.64 0.48
C ASP A 51 -11.66 10.52 -0.56
N LEU A 52 -12.57 9.52 -0.55
CA LEU A 52 -12.62 8.49 -1.59
C LEU A 52 -12.75 9.09 -3.00
N ARG A 53 -13.64 10.07 -3.17
CA ARG A 53 -13.91 10.76 -4.45
C ARG A 53 -12.76 11.61 -4.97
N ARG A 54 -11.75 11.88 -4.15
CA ARG A 54 -10.53 12.57 -4.59
C ARG A 54 -9.61 11.67 -5.41
N VAL A 55 -9.73 10.37 -5.19
CA VAL A 55 -8.87 9.34 -5.81
C VAL A 55 -9.66 8.51 -6.80
N HIS A 56 -10.89 8.16 -6.48
CA HIS A 56 -11.73 7.26 -7.26
C HIS A 56 -12.93 7.99 -7.87
N ASP A 57 -13.32 7.55 -9.06
CA ASP A 57 -14.54 8.03 -9.71
C ASP A 57 -15.79 7.53 -8.95
N ASP A 58 -16.87 8.31 -9.04
CA ASP A 58 -18.13 7.99 -8.36
C ASP A 58 -18.66 6.60 -8.75
N ALA A 59 -18.42 6.16 -9.97
CA ALA A 59 -18.86 4.84 -10.43
C ALA A 59 -18.23 3.69 -9.62
N LEU A 60 -16.91 3.73 -9.38
CA LEU A 60 -16.24 2.74 -8.56
C LEU A 60 -16.67 2.84 -7.09
N VAL A 61 -16.76 4.07 -6.57
CA VAL A 61 -17.20 4.28 -5.19
C VAL A 61 -18.61 3.73 -4.98
N HIS A 62 -19.52 3.99 -5.91
CA HIS A 62 -20.89 3.47 -5.89
C HIS A 62 -20.90 1.93 -6.02
N GLU A 63 -20.12 1.37 -6.95
CA GLU A 63 -20.05 -0.07 -7.15
C GLU A 63 -19.62 -0.82 -5.88
N VAL A 64 -18.63 -0.31 -5.14
CA VAL A 64 -18.15 -0.94 -3.91
C VAL A 64 -19.08 -0.69 -2.74
N LEU A 65 -19.65 0.52 -2.61
CA LEU A 65 -20.42 0.91 -1.41
C LEU A 65 -21.91 0.58 -1.49
N GLU A 66 -22.49 0.53 -2.67
CA GLU A 66 -23.92 0.30 -2.86
C GLU A 66 -24.24 -1.11 -3.39
N ALA A 67 -23.24 -1.95 -3.60
CA ALA A 67 -23.46 -3.32 -4.03
C ALA A 67 -24.29 -4.09 -2.99
N ASP A 68 -25.38 -4.70 -3.45
CA ASP A 68 -26.11 -5.70 -2.66
C ASP A 68 -25.41 -7.05 -2.83
N VAL A 69 -24.70 -7.49 -1.79
CA VAL A 69 -23.89 -8.71 -1.80
C VAL A 69 -24.43 -9.66 -0.75
N THR A 70 -25.19 -10.68 -1.19
CA THR A 70 -25.74 -11.74 -0.34
C THR A 70 -24.88 -13.01 -0.28
N GLY A 71 -23.84 -13.10 -1.13
CA GLY A 71 -22.87 -14.18 -1.21
C GLY A 71 -21.54 -13.64 -1.67
N TYR A 72 -21.04 -14.13 -2.80
CA TYR A 72 -19.82 -13.61 -3.44
C TYR A 72 -20.17 -12.84 -4.71
N ARG A 73 -19.53 -11.69 -4.91
CA ARG A 73 -19.63 -10.88 -6.12
C ARG A 73 -18.22 -10.56 -6.63
N MET A 74 -17.94 -10.96 -7.84
CA MET A 74 -16.68 -10.63 -8.52
C MET A 74 -16.78 -9.21 -9.12
N LEU A 75 -15.81 -8.35 -8.81
CA LEU A 75 -15.61 -7.06 -9.46
C LEU A 75 -14.59 -7.16 -10.60
N ASP A 76 -13.66 -8.11 -10.46
CA ASP A 76 -12.58 -8.44 -11.37
C ASP A 76 -12.31 -9.95 -11.20
N PRO A 77 -11.59 -10.66 -12.09
CA PRO A 77 -11.35 -12.10 -11.97
C PRO A 77 -10.76 -12.57 -10.63
N ASP A 78 -10.08 -11.69 -9.91
CA ASP A 78 -9.44 -11.97 -8.63
C ASP A 78 -9.89 -11.05 -7.47
N THR A 79 -10.84 -10.16 -7.71
CA THR A 79 -11.32 -9.21 -6.70
C THR A 79 -12.77 -9.50 -6.32
N VAL A 80 -12.95 -10.19 -5.21
CA VAL A 80 -14.23 -10.78 -4.79
C VAL A 80 -14.79 -10.07 -3.57
N MET A 81 -16.03 -9.61 -3.66
CA MET A 81 -16.78 -9.09 -2.51
C MET A 81 -17.55 -10.20 -1.79
N CYS A 82 -17.56 -10.14 -0.48
CA CYS A 82 -18.53 -10.79 0.40
C CYS A 82 -19.38 -9.73 1.11
N PRO A 83 -20.41 -10.09 1.88
CA PRO A 83 -21.26 -9.12 2.58
C PRO A 83 -20.53 -8.15 3.50
N ALA A 84 -19.37 -8.55 4.05
CA ALA A 84 -18.56 -7.70 4.93
C ALA A 84 -17.56 -6.78 4.18
N SER A 85 -17.36 -6.97 2.88
CA SER A 85 -16.31 -6.29 2.11
C SER A 85 -16.45 -4.77 2.12
N ARG A 86 -17.67 -4.25 2.04
CA ARG A 86 -17.95 -2.82 2.12
C ARG A 86 -17.39 -2.20 3.41
N ALA A 87 -17.70 -2.81 4.56
CA ALA A 87 -17.22 -2.31 5.84
C ALA A 87 -15.69 -2.44 5.97
N ALA A 88 -15.14 -3.54 5.48
CA ALA A 88 -13.70 -3.79 5.48
C ALA A 88 -12.96 -2.80 4.57
N ALA A 89 -13.43 -2.49 3.36
CA ALA A 89 -12.77 -1.61 2.41
C ALA A 89 -12.62 -0.15 2.90
N LEU A 90 -13.54 0.31 3.76
CA LEU A 90 -13.51 1.66 4.31
C LEU A 90 -12.46 1.87 5.42
N ARG A 91 -12.01 0.80 6.06
CA ARG A 91 -11.10 0.86 7.21
C ARG A 91 -9.63 1.07 6.81
N PRO A 92 -9.06 0.36 5.83
CA PRO A 92 -7.70 0.61 5.35
C PRO A 92 -7.50 2.03 4.82
N ALA A 93 -8.48 2.50 4.04
CA ALA A 93 -8.48 3.87 3.54
C ALA A 93 -8.54 4.90 4.66
N GLY A 94 -9.38 4.67 5.68
CA GLY A 94 -9.47 5.52 6.87
C GLY A 94 -8.23 5.46 7.74
N ALA A 95 -7.61 4.29 7.88
CA ALA A 95 -6.35 4.11 8.60
C ALA A 95 -5.22 4.95 7.98
N GLY A 96 -5.08 4.90 6.64
CA GLY A 96 -4.09 5.71 5.93
C GLY A 96 -4.26 7.21 6.15
N VAL A 97 -5.51 7.71 6.11
CA VAL A 97 -5.82 9.12 6.41
C VAL A 97 -5.48 9.48 7.85
N ALA A 98 -5.87 8.63 8.81
CA ALA A 98 -5.58 8.86 10.24
C ALA A 98 -4.08 8.78 10.55
N ALA A 99 -3.35 7.88 9.87
CA ALA A 99 -1.90 7.77 9.99
C ALA A 99 -1.20 9.05 9.52
N VAL A 100 -1.65 9.64 8.42
CA VAL A 100 -1.14 10.94 7.96
C VAL A 100 -1.38 12.03 9.00
N ASP A 101 -2.58 12.12 9.56
CA ASP A 101 -2.87 13.11 10.60
C ASP A 101 -1.99 12.90 11.85
N ALA A 102 -1.80 11.66 12.30
CA ALA A 102 -0.98 11.35 13.47
C ALA A 102 0.48 11.78 13.27
N VAL A 103 1.08 11.46 12.11
CA VAL A 103 2.46 11.86 11.79
C VAL A 103 2.57 13.38 11.66
N MET A 104 1.69 13.99 10.88
CA MET A 104 1.76 15.43 10.59
C MET A 104 1.44 16.31 11.80
N ASN A 105 0.69 15.81 12.77
CA ASN A 105 0.43 16.49 14.05
C ASN A 105 1.52 16.20 15.09
N GLY A 106 2.52 15.38 14.77
CA GLY A 106 3.62 15.04 15.67
C GLY A 106 3.25 14.09 16.80
N GLU A 107 2.16 13.31 16.66
CA GLU A 107 1.77 12.31 17.65
C GLU A 107 2.75 11.14 17.68
N ASP A 108 3.24 10.74 16.52
CA ASP A 108 4.31 9.75 16.36
C ASP A 108 5.05 10.00 15.03
N ARG A 109 6.28 9.51 14.94
CA ARG A 109 7.07 9.59 13.69
C ARG A 109 6.80 8.47 12.72
N ALA A 110 6.27 7.35 13.20
CA ALA A 110 5.98 6.17 12.40
C ALA A 110 4.66 5.53 12.82
N VAL A 111 3.81 5.27 11.86
CA VAL A 111 2.51 4.64 12.05
C VAL A 111 2.42 3.39 11.18
N PHE A 112 1.93 2.29 11.75
CA PHE A 112 1.69 1.05 11.02
C PHE A 112 0.18 0.80 10.90
N CYS A 113 -0.29 0.55 9.67
CA CYS A 113 -1.68 0.21 9.39
C CYS A 113 -1.78 -1.30 9.13
N ALA A 114 -2.09 -2.07 10.19
CA ALA A 114 -2.33 -3.51 10.11
C ALA A 114 -3.77 -3.76 9.64
N VAL A 115 -4.00 -3.63 8.35
CA VAL A 115 -5.33 -3.60 7.74
C VAL A 115 -5.39 -4.41 6.45
N ARG A 116 -6.59 -4.82 6.05
CA ARG A 116 -6.96 -5.41 4.77
C ARG A 116 -8.41 -5.03 4.44
N PRO A 117 -8.84 -5.04 3.16
CA PRO A 117 -8.13 -5.45 1.94
C PRO A 117 -6.99 -4.50 1.54
N PRO A 118 -6.08 -4.96 0.64
CA PRO A 118 -4.99 -4.14 0.09
C PRO A 118 -5.51 -3.03 -0.83
N GLY A 119 -4.60 -2.23 -1.44
CA GLY A 119 -5.07 -1.07 -2.17
C GLY A 119 -4.31 -0.70 -3.45
N HIS A 120 -3.04 -1.10 -3.63
CA HIS A 120 -2.15 -0.50 -4.64
C HIS A 120 -2.53 -0.81 -6.10
N HIS A 121 -3.32 -1.85 -6.35
CA HIS A 121 -3.82 -2.17 -7.69
C HIS A 121 -5.08 -1.40 -8.07
N ALA A 122 -5.88 -0.93 -7.10
CA ALA A 122 -7.11 -0.20 -7.41
C ALA A 122 -6.79 1.10 -8.16
N THR A 123 -7.31 1.20 -9.38
CA THR A 123 -7.16 2.38 -10.21
C THR A 123 -8.22 3.43 -9.86
N ARG A 124 -8.20 4.56 -10.55
CA ARG A 124 -9.26 5.56 -10.39
C ARG A 124 -10.65 5.00 -10.68
N LYS A 125 -10.76 4.01 -11.59
CA LYS A 125 -12.02 3.54 -12.15
C LYS A 125 -12.34 2.07 -11.87
N GLN A 126 -11.40 1.30 -11.37
CA GLN A 126 -11.54 -0.15 -11.28
C GLN A 126 -10.93 -0.69 -9.99
N ALA A 127 -11.70 -1.54 -9.30
CA ALA A 127 -11.22 -2.47 -8.29
C ALA A 127 -10.59 -3.67 -8.99
N MET A 128 -9.38 -4.06 -8.60
CA MET A 128 -8.64 -5.18 -9.19
C MET A 128 -7.50 -5.62 -8.26
N GLY A 129 -6.93 -6.81 -8.47
CA GLY A 129 -5.81 -7.31 -7.68
C GLY A 129 -6.11 -7.34 -6.18
N PHE A 130 -7.27 -7.85 -5.79
CA PHE A 130 -7.78 -7.89 -4.40
C PHE A 130 -8.13 -6.52 -3.81
N CYS A 131 -7.87 -5.41 -4.54
CA CYS A 131 -7.96 -4.04 -4.05
C CYS A 131 -9.29 -3.38 -4.44
N PHE A 132 -10.02 -2.85 -3.46
CA PHE A 132 -11.25 -2.09 -3.68
C PHE A 132 -10.99 -0.59 -3.86
N PHE A 133 -10.22 -0.03 -2.93
CA PHE A 133 -9.79 1.38 -2.95
C PHE A 133 -8.28 1.46 -2.78
N ASN A 134 -7.66 2.45 -3.38
CA ASN A 134 -6.22 2.67 -3.27
C ASN A 134 -5.89 3.42 -1.97
N ASN A 135 -5.66 2.67 -0.92
CA ASN A 135 -5.48 3.18 0.44
C ASN A 135 -4.30 4.16 0.55
N VAL A 136 -3.15 3.82 -0.06
CA VAL A 136 -1.96 4.66 -0.01
C VAL A 136 -2.12 5.92 -0.86
N ALA A 137 -2.83 5.84 -2.00
CA ALA A 137 -3.13 7.00 -2.82
C ALA A 137 -4.09 7.97 -2.11
N LEU A 138 -5.06 7.45 -1.36
CA LEU A 138 -5.94 8.27 -0.52
C LEU A 138 -5.14 9.02 0.55
N ALA A 139 -4.23 8.33 1.24
CA ALA A 139 -3.33 8.93 2.22
C ALA A 139 -2.46 10.04 1.59
N ALA A 140 -1.86 9.79 0.42
CA ALA A 140 -1.06 10.78 -0.30
C ALA A 140 -1.88 12.00 -0.74
N LYS A 141 -3.05 11.81 -1.34
CA LYS A 141 -3.95 12.92 -1.73
C LYS A 141 -4.41 13.72 -0.52
N TYR A 142 -4.73 13.04 0.59
CA TYR A 142 -5.10 13.69 1.83
C TYR A 142 -3.96 14.56 2.37
N ALA A 143 -2.73 14.04 2.40
CA ALA A 143 -1.55 14.78 2.85
C ALA A 143 -1.31 16.06 2.02
N LEU A 144 -1.38 15.95 0.69
CA LEU A 144 -1.24 17.10 -0.21
C LEU A 144 -2.31 18.18 0.04
N MET A 145 -3.54 17.78 0.34
CA MET A 145 -4.66 18.74 0.43
C MET A 145 -4.86 19.28 1.84
N ARG A 146 -4.81 18.42 2.84
CA ARG A 146 -5.10 18.78 4.23
C ARG A 146 -3.89 19.43 4.91
N HIS A 147 -2.70 18.88 4.66
CA HIS A 147 -1.44 19.36 5.24
C HIS A 147 -0.61 20.20 4.27
N GLN A 148 -1.14 20.47 3.06
CA GLN A 148 -0.54 21.33 2.04
C GLN A 148 0.89 20.92 1.63
N LEU A 149 1.19 19.63 1.73
CA LEU A 149 2.49 19.13 1.32
C LEU A 149 2.69 19.29 -0.18
N GLN A 150 3.94 19.45 -0.59
CA GLN A 150 4.33 19.60 -1.99
C GLN A 150 5.08 18.38 -2.53
N ARG A 151 5.59 17.52 -1.65
CA ARG A 151 6.34 16.33 -2.01
C ARG A 151 5.98 15.18 -1.07
N VAL A 152 5.28 14.19 -1.59
CA VAL A 152 4.97 12.94 -0.91
C VAL A 152 5.60 11.80 -1.71
N ALA A 153 6.39 10.95 -1.08
CA ALA A 153 6.88 9.73 -1.70
C ALA A 153 6.01 8.53 -1.32
N ILE A 154 5.73 7.68 -2.30
CA ILE A 154 5.14 6.36 -2.09
C ILE A 154 6.17 5.33 -2.51
N VAL A 155 6.59 4.48 -1.58
CA VAL A 155 7.44 3.32 -1.80
C VAL A 155 6.57 2.08 -1.79
N ASP A 156 6.74 1.23 -2.78
CA ASP A 156 6.00 -0.01 -2.97
C ASP A 156 6.99 -1.15 -3.21
N PHE A 157 7.09 -2.08 -2.27
CA PHE A 157 7.96 -3.25 -2.36
C PHE A 157 7.17 -4.57 -2.41
N ASP A 158 5.88 -4.50 -2.66
CA ASP A 158 5.08 -5.64 -3.06
C ASP A 158 5.73 -6.31 -4.30
N VAL A 159 5.64 -7.63 -4.41
CA VAL A 159 6.20 -8.34 -5.55
C VAL A 159 5.51 -7.97 -6.86
N HIS A 160 4.27 -7.51 -6.80
CA HIS A 160 3.49 -7.02 -7.93
C HIS A 160 3.62 -5.51 -8.09
N HIS A 161 3.64 -5.04 -9.33
CA HIS A 161 3.60 -3.61 -9.61
C HIS A 161 2.28 -2.96 -9.13
N GLY A 162 2.36 -1.89 -8.37
CA GLY A 162 1.20 -1.11 -7.92
C GLY A 162 0.65 -0.20 -9.02
N ASN A 163 0.10 -0.81 -10.07
CA ASN A 163 -0.40 -0.13 -11.27
C ASN A 163 -1.44 0.95 -10.98
N GLY A 164 -2.29 0.73 -9.98
CA GLY A 164 -3.29 1.71 -9.55
C GLY A 164 -2.67 2.96 -8.98
N THR A 165 -1.70 2.81 -8.09
CA THR A 165 -0.96 3.93 -7.50
C THR A 165 -0.21 4.72 -8.57
N GLN A 166 0.53 4.05 -9.45
CA GLN A 166 1.20 4.68 -10.58
C GLN A 166 0.22 5.46 -11.45
N ALA A 167 -0.89 4.86 -11.87
CA ALA A 167 -1.86 5.49 -12.76
C ALA A 167 -2.50 6.75 -12.14
N ILE A 168 -2.79 6.74 -10.83
CA ILE A 168 -3.39 7.88 -10.12
C ILE A 168 -2.45 9.09 -10.09
N PHE A 169 -1.13 8.85 -9.97
CA PHE A 169 -0.15 9.92 -9.81
C PHE A 169 0.74 10.15 -11.04
N TYR A 170 0.45 9.49 -12.16
CA TYR A 170 1.29 9.52 -13.36
C TYR A 170 1.62 10.94 -13.86
N ASN A 171 0.69 11.87 -13.65
CA ASN A 171 0.80 13.27 -14.08
C ASN A 171 0.83 14.28 -12.91
N ASP A 172 1.09 13.84 -11.67
CA ASP A 172 1.16 14.71 -10.49
C ASP A 172 2.58 14.72 -9.90
N PRO A 173 3.43 15.70 -10.25
CA PRO A 173 4.84 15.73 -9.85
C PRO A 173 5.04 15.89 -8.32
N ARG A 174 3.98 16.19 -7.57
CA ARG A 174 4.05 16.30 -6.11
C ARG A 174 4.09 14.95 -5.40
N VAL A 175 3.75 13.85 -6.12
CA VAL A 175 3.85 12.50 -5.60
C VAL A 175 4.84 11.72 -6.46
N ALA A 176 5.92 11.25 -5.85
CA ALA A 176 6.84 10.33 -6.49
C ALA A 176 6.52 8.89 -6.07
N TYR A 177 6.49 7.99 -7.03
CA TYR A 177 6.22 6.57 -6.86
C TYR A 177 7.46 5.74 -7.16
N PHE A 178 7.87 4.91 -6.22
CA PHE A 178 9.05 4.05 -6.29
C PHE A 178 8.62 2.61 -6.09
N SER A 179 8.83 1.77 -7.09
CA SER A 179 8.43 0.37 -7.03
C SER A 179 9.56 -0.56 -7.46
N SER A 180 9.80 -1.61 -6.67
CA SER A 180 10.57 -2.78 -7.11
C SER A 180 9.62 -3.98 -7.16
N HIS A 181 9.52 -4.64 -8.31
CA HIS A 181 8.58 -5.73 -8.52
C HIS A 181 9.12 -6.79 -9.48
N GLU A 182 8.55 -7.98 -9.43
CA GLU A 182 8.98 -9.07 -10.31
C GLU A 182 8.55 -8.80 -11.75
N SER A 183 9.45 -9.08 -12.67
CA SER A 183 9.20 -8.92 -14.10
C SER A 183 8.36 -10.07 -14.67
N GLY A 184 7.38 -9.73 -15.53
CA GLY A 184 6.61 -10.72 -16.28
C GLY A 184 5.38 -11.29 -15.58
N ILE A 185 5.10 -10.90 -14.36
CA ILE A 185 3.90 -11.30 -13.60
C ILE A 185 2.79 -10.26 -13.68
N TYR A 186 1.64 -10.55 -13.06
CA TYR A 186 0.54 -9.62 -12.89
C TYR A 186 1.03 -8.29 -12.28
N PRO A 187 0.51 -7.14 -12.64
CA PRO A 187 -0.50 -6.85 -13.66
C PRO A 187 0.08 -6.55 -15.06
N HIS A 188 1.30 -7.02 -15.39
CA HIS A 188 1.99 -6.83 -16.66
C HIS A 188 2.24 -5.36 -17.05
N SER A 189 2.58 -4.54 -16.05
CA SER A 189 2.88 -3.11 -16.18
C SER A 189 4.10 -2.76 -15.31
N GLY A 190 4.49 -1.48 -15.23
CA GLY A 190 5.62 -1.05 -14.42
C GLY A 190 6.96 -1.17 -15.15
N ALA A 191 6.97 -1.00 -16.47
CA ALA A 191 8.21 -0.99 -17.21
C ALA A 191 9.09 0.22 -16.83
N PRO A 192 10.44 0.11 -16.85
CA PRO A 192 11.35 1.20 -16.45
C PRO A 192 11.24 2.47 -17.30
N TYR A 193 10.65 2.38 -18.49
CA TYR A 193 10.37 3.55 -19.34
C TYR A 193 9.05 4.26 -18.98
N GLU A 194 8.21 3.68 -18.13
CA GLU A 194 7.00 4.32 -17.61
C GLU A 194 7.41 5.29 -16.50
N ARG A 195 7.65 6.53 -16.86
CA ARG A 195 8.25 7.54 -15.96
C ARG A 195 7.32 8.66 -15.52
N GLY A 196 6.06 8.64 -15.98
CA GLY A 196 5.13 9.73 -15.72
C GLY A 196 5.67 11.06 -16.21
N VAL A 197 5.55 12.09 -15.38
CA VAL A 197 6.18 13.41 -15.61
C VAL A 197 7.58 13.50 -14.95
N GLY A 198 8.27 12.36 -14.82
CA GLY A 198 9.56 12.22 -14.14
C GLY A 198 9.45 11.82 -12.67
N ASN A 199 8.27 11.41 -12.24
CA ASN A 199 7.93 11.10 -10.85
C ASN A 199 7.64 9.60 -10.60
N VAL A 200 7.84 8.74 -11.58
CA VAL A 200 7.66 7.29 -11.49
C VAL A 200 9.00 6.59 -11.68
N PHE A 201 9.35 5.71 -10.75
CA PHE A 201 10.61 4.98 -10.70
C PHE A 201 10.32 3.49 -10.52
N ASN A 202 10.35 2.75 -11.63
CA ASN A 202 10.09 1.31 -11.66
C ASN A 202 11.40 0.54 -11.84
N ALA A 203 11.67 -0.40 -10.95
CA ALA A 203 12.81 -1.32 -11.02
C ALA A 203 12.33 -2.77 -11.13
N LEU A 204 12.67 -3.44 -12.22
CA LEU A 204 12.30 -4.82 -12.47
C LEU A 204 13.30 -5.79 -11.82
N LEU A 205 12.76 -6.73 -11.09
CA LEU A 205 13.51 -7.85 -10.52
C LEU A 205 13.19 -9.13 -11.32
N PRO A 206 14.18 -9.78 -11.94
CA PRO A 206 13.98 -11.08 -12.57
C PRO A 206 13.46 -12.13 -11.58
N PRO A 207 12.63 -13.11 -12.02
CA PRO A 207 12.28 -14.27 -11.19
C PRO A 207 13.52 -14.93 -10.57
N GLY A 208 13.41 -15.38 -9.33
CA GLY A 208 14.53 -15.95 -8.57
C GLY A 208 15.50 -14.94 -7.97
N SER A 209 15.24 -13.63 -8.10
CA SER A 209 16.07 -12.60 -7.46
C SER A 209 15.94 -12.66 -5.94
N GLY A 210 17.07 -12.80 -5.25
CA GLY A 210 17.17 -12.74 -3.80
C GLY A 210 17.67 -11.41 -3.28
N GLY A 211 17.96 -11.38 -1.97
CA GLY A 211 18.30 -10.16 -1.22
C GLY A 211 19.44 -9.34 -1.82
N PHE A 212 20.49 -9.98 -2.32
CA PHE A 212 21.62 -9.25 -2.94
C PHE A 212 21.17 -8.40 -4.13
N ARG A 213 20.37 -8.97 -5.04
CA ARG A 213 19.84 -8.23 -6.19
C ARG A 213 18.89 -7.13 -5.76
N PHE A 214 17.98 -7.43 -4.85
CA PHE A 214 17.01 -6.49 -4.30
C PHE A 214 17.70 -5.29 -3.64
N GLN A 215 18.63 -5.54 -2.72
CA GLN A 215 19.34 -4.49 -2.00
C GLN A 215 20.17 -3.61 -2.94
N ASN A 216 20.87 -4.18 -3.91
CA ASN A 216 21.65 -3.39 -4.89
C ASN A 216 20.71 -2.53 -5.76
N THR A 217 19.58 -3.08 -6.24
CA THR A 217 18.60 -2.30 -7.01
C THR A 217 18.08 -1.10 -6.22
N TRP A 218 17.78 -1.30 -4.94
CA TRP A 218 17.39 -0.17 -4.09
C TRP A 218 18.53 0.80 -3.82
N ALA A 219 19.71 0.32 -3.49
CA ALA A 219 20.85 1.16 -3.14
C ALA A 219 21.38 1.99 -4.32
N ASP A 220 21.41 1.40 -5.51
CA ASP A 220 22.02 2.01 -6.68
C ASP A 220 21.03 2.86 -7.51
N GLU A 221 19.72 2.56 -7.45
CA GLU A 221 18.72 3.19 -8.32
C GLU A 221 17.64 3.95 -7.55
N LEU A 222 16.90 3.27 -6.65
CA LEU A 222 15.68 3.83 -6.07
C LEU A 222 15.93 4.75 -4.87
N LEU A 223 16.83 4.38 -3.96
CA LEU A 223 17.14 5.19 -2.78
C LEU A 223 17.82 6.54 -3.14
N PRO A 224 18.76 6.62 -4.10
CA PRO A 224 19.30 7.90 -4.54
C PRO A 224 18.21 8.83 -5.12
N ALA A 225 17.33 8.29 -5.96
CA ALA A 225 16.24 9.07 -6.54
C ALA A 225 15.21 9.51 -5.48
N LEU A 226 14.94 8.68 -4.48
CA LEU A 226 14.07 9.01 -3.34
C LEU A 226 14.70 10.11 -2.47
N ASP A 227 16.01 10.05 -2.22
CA ASP A 227 16.72 11.08 -1.46
C ASP A 227 16.75 12.42 -2.22
N ASP A 228 16.97 12.40 -3.52
CA ASP A 228 16.93 13.59 -4.39
C ASP A 228 15.53 14.23 -4.46
N PHE A 229 14.46 13.42 -4.38
CA PHE A 229 13.08 13.92 -4.34
C PHE A 229 12.78 14.71 -3.06
N ARG A 230 13.46 14.42 -1.95
CA ARG A 230 13.32 15.08 -0.63
C ARG A 230 11.87 15.10 -0.15
N PRO A 231 11.26 13.95 0.10
CA PRO A 231 9.85 13.87 0.49
C PRO A 231 9.59 14.55 1.84
N GLN A 232 8.46 15.22 1.97
CA GLN A 232 7.97 15.78 3.23
C GLN A 232 7.16 14.74 4.05
N LEU A 233 6.72 13.69 3.38
CA LEU A 233 6.09 12.51 3.95
C LEU A 233 6.45 11.30 3.12
N LEU A 234 6.79 10.19 3.78
CA LEU A 234 7.05 8.90 3.16
C LEU A 234 5.92 7.93 3.50
N LEU A 235 5.27 7.42 2.48
CA LEU A 235 4.24 6.38 2.59
C LEU A 235 4.79 5.06 2.04
N ILE A 236 4.46 3.95 2.67
CA ILE A 236 4.89 2.62 2.24
C ILE A 236 3.67 1.76 1.96
N SER A 237 3.59 1.25 0.74
CA SER A 237 2.72 0.15 0.35
C SER A 237 3.48 -1.14 0.60
N ALA A 238 3.16 -1.82 1.70
CA ALA A 238 3.96 -2.90 2.25
C ALA A 238 3.36 -4.26 1.88
N GLY A 239 3.76 -4.83 0.74
CA GLY A 239 3.56 -6.24 0.41
C GLY A 239 4.77 -7.07 0.84
N PHE A 240 4.53 -8.26 1.39
CA PHE A 240 5.59 -9.18 1.80
C PHE A 240 5.60 -10.47 0.97
N ASP A 241 4.89 -10.46 -0.13
CA ASP A 241 4.74 -11.57 -1.08
C ASP A 241 5.98 -11.79 -1.98
N ALA A 242 6.96 -10.88 -1.93
CA ALA A 242 8.31 -11.12 -2.45
C ALA A 242 9.15 -12.09 -1.60
N HIS A 243 8.65 -12.50 -0.41
CA HIS A 243 9.36 -13.44 0.46
C HIS A 243 9.37 -14.85 -0.13
N MET A 244 10.52 -15.53 -0.06
CA MET A 244 10.76 -16.88 -0.63
C MET A 244 9.76 -17.98 -0.21
N ARG A 245 8.96 -17.74 0.82
CA ARG A 245 7.91 -18.67 1.28
C ARG A 245 6.52 -18.31 0.78
N ASP A 246 6.36 -17.20 0.09
CA ASP A 246 5.07 -16.82 -0.50
C ASP A 246 4.88 -17.58 -1.83
N PRO A 247 3.71 -18.19 -2.07
CA PRO A 247 3.48 -18.98 -3.27
C PRO A 247 3.04 -18.15 -4.49
N LEU A 248 2.86 -16.82 -4.36
CA LEU A 248 2.29 -15.98 -5.43
C LEU A 248 3.30 -15.55 -6.48
N ALA A 249 4.61 -15.61 -6.18
CA ALA A 249 5.66 -15.14 -7.08
C ALA A 249 6.97 -15.91 -6.86
N ASP A 250 7.98 -15.59 -7.66
CA ASP A 250 9.24 -16.35 -7.69
C ASP A 250 10.42 -15.57 -7.07
N LEU A 251 10.22 -14.40 -6.46
CA LEU A 251 11.28 -13.72 -5.73
C LEU A 251 11.70 -14.51 -4.47
N MET A 252 12.96 -14.37 -4.09
CA MET A 252 13.59 -15.16 -3.05
C MET A 252 14.10 -14.25 -1.91
N LEU A 253 13.27 -13.27 -1.49
CA LEU A 253 13.64 -12.40 -0.37
C LEU A 253 13.47 -13.11 0.97
N GLU A 254 14.33 -12.74 1.91
CA GLU A 254 14.24 -13.15 3.30
C GLU A 254 13.74 -12.00 4.19
N THR A 255 13.34 -12.29 5.41
CA THR A 255 12.85 -11.31 6.38
C THR A 255 13.81 -10.14 6.58
N GLU A 256 15.10 -10.42 6.58
CA GLU A 256 16.20 -9.47 6.77
C GLU A 256 16.27 -8.41 5.66
N ASP A 257 15.84 -8.75 4.43
CA ASP A 257 15.84 -7.85 3.28
C ASP A 257 14.80 -6.74 3.46
N PHE A 258 13.60 -7.09 3.91
CA PHE A 258 12.56 -6.11 4.26
C PHE A 258 13.00 -5.22 5.44
N GLY A 259 13.66 -5.82 6.44
CA GLY A 259 14.24 -5.10 7.56
C GLY A 259 15.33 -4.12 7.12
N TRP A 260 16.19 -4.53 6.18
CA TRP A 260 17.21 -3.66 5.59
C TRP A 260 16.58 -2.47 4.88
N LEU A 261 15.64 -2.72 3.96
CA LEU A 261 14.97 -1.65 3.23
C LEU A 261 14.24 -0.68 4.17
N THR A 262 13.52 -1.20 5.16
CA THR A 262 12.81 -0.37 6.14
C THR A 262 13.77 0.57 6.88
N ARG A 263 14.97 0.11 7.25
CA ARG A 263 15.99 0.98 7.87
C ARG A 263 16.45 2.08 6.92
N GLN A 264 16.71 1.78 5.64
CA GLN A 264 17.10 2.77 4.65
C GLN A 264 16.00 3.83 4.42
N LEU A 265 14.75 3.38 4.31
CA LEU A 265 13.61 4.29 4.16
C LEU A 265 13.41 5.20 5.39
N ARG A 266 13.63 4.65 6.58
CA ARG A 266 13.58 5.43 7.81
C ARG A 266 14.67 6.51 7.82
N GLU A 267 15.88 6.21 7.40
CA GLU A 267 16.97 7.18 7.29
C GLU A 267 16.63 8.32 6.32
N VAL A 268 15.98 8.02 5.18
CA VAL A 268 15.50 9.05 4.24
C VAL A 268 14.41 9.91 4.90
N ALA A 269 13.46 9.29 5.59
CA ALA A 269 12.40 10.01 6.29
C ALA A 269 12.97 10.90 7.40
N GLU A 270 13.94 10.44 8.19
CA GLU A 270 14.60 11.23 9.23
C GLU A 270 15.37 12.45 8.66
N ARG A 271 15.89 12.35 7.42
CA ARG A 271 16.57 13.49 6.78
C ARG A 271 15.63 14.54 6.22
N HIS A 272 14.47 14.15 5.68
CA HIS A 272 13.66 15.01 4.81
C HIS A 272 12.22 15.21 5.26
N ALA A 273 11.67 14.29 6.04
CA ALA A 273 10.25 14.24 6.36
C ALA A 273 9.96 14.46 7.86
N ALA A 274 8.68 14.68 8.15
CA ALA A 274 8.20 14.72 9.54
C ALA A 274 8.09 13.30 10.16
N GLY A 275 8.05 12.29 9.31
CA GLY A 275 7.96 10.87 9.65
C GLY A 275 7.93 10.01 8.42
#